data_1d2b34ed57b150fbe9f0103ff7b03d10
#
_entry.id   1d2b34ed57b150fbe9f0103ff7b03d10
#
_cell.length_a   1.000
_cell.length_b   1.000
_cell.length_c   1.000
_cell.angle_alpha   90.00
_cell.angle_beta   90.00
_cell.angle_gamma   90.00
#
_symmetry.space_group_name_H-M   'P 1'
#
loop_
_entity.id
_entity.type
_entity.pdbx_description
1 polymer ?
#
loop_
_entity_poly.entity_id
_entity_poly.type
_entity_poly.pdbx_seq_one_letter_code
_entity_poly.pdbx_strand_id
1 'polypeptide(L)'
;LKPTVATPALIVASAVTLVLTVILTVLSFTVSGTAWLLVALTTLCAVVLFFWALRLRVRRQWQTAAAAQWKRIESLKAAGGTTTEITVLTVDAPQPTGAWITIRWNRFDYIQPAWIEALPEPIWPGSVLLIRPDPAQVRPGAPWPETYRISGEHVLAWAPLA
;
A
#
# COMPACT_ATOMS: atom_id res chain seq x y z
N LEU A 1 1.80 2.08 -2.87
CA LEU A 1 1.66 0.64 -3.19
C LEU A 1 2.08 -0.21 -1.99
N LYS A 2 1.29 -1.24 -1.66
CA LYS A 2 1.58 -2.19 -0.58
C LYS A 2 2.89 -2.96 -0.92
N PRO A 3 3.94 -2.90 -0.08
CA PRO A 3 5.20 -3.56 -0.39
C PRO A 3 5.03 -5.08 -0.36
N THR A 4 5.44 -5.74 -1.44
CA THR A 4 5.46 -7.20 -1.52
C THR A 4 6.69 -7.73 -0.79
N VAL A 5 6.51 -8.57 0.23
CA VAL A 5 7.62 -9.20 0.99
C VAL A 5 8.22 -10.35 0.19
N ALA A 6 7.37 -11.21 -0.32
CA ALA A 6 7.78 -12.38 -1.09
C ALA A 6 7.78 -12.06 -2.60
N THR A 7 8.93 -11.74 -3.16
CA THR A 7 9.09 -11.72 -4.62
C THR A 7 9.44 -13.11 -5.13
N PRO A 8 9.01 -13.49 -6.34
CA PRO A 8 9.35 -14.80 -6.93
C PRO A 8 10.86 -15.10 -6.87
N ALA A 9 11.68 -14.08 -7.16
CA ALA A 9 13.15 -14.22 -7.09
C ALA A 9 13.65 -14.56 -5.68
N LEU A 10 13.09 -13.94 -4.63
CA LEU A 10 13.51 -14.22 -3.25
C LEU A 10 13.04 -15.60 -2.78
N ILE A 11 11.86 -16.03 -3.21
CA ILE A 11 11.35 -17.38 -2.92
C ILE A 11 12.26 -18.43 -3.57
N VAL A 12 12.59 -18.26 -4.86
CA VAL A 12 13.49 -19.16 -5.59
C VAL A 12 14.88 -19.17 -4.95
N ALA A 13 15.45 -18.00 -4.63
CA ALA A 13 16.75 -17.92 -3.95
C ALA A 13 16.75 -18.67 -2.61
N SER A 14 15.67 -18.53 -1.82
CA SER A 14 15.54 -19.23 -0.53
C SER A 14 15.45 -20.75 -0.72
N ALA A 15 14.68 -21.21 -1.70
CA ALA A 15 14.54 -22.63 -2.02
C ALA A 15 15.88 -23.24 -2.49
N VAL A 16 16.57 -22.57 -3.40
CA VAL A 16 17.90 -22.99 -3.88
C VAL A 16 18.92 -23.04 -2.74
N THR A 17 18.94 -22.02 -1.88
CA THR A 17 19.83 -21.98 -0.72
C THR A 17 19.56 -23.16 0.22
N LEU A 18 18.29 -23.47 0.49
CA LEU A 18 17.89 -24.58 1.36
C LEU A 18 18.36 -25.92 0.78
N VAL A 19 18.12 -26.16 -0.52
CA VAL A 19 18.56 -27.39 -1.20
C VAL A 19 20.09 -27.53 -1.16
N LEU A 20 20.83 -26.46 -1.48
CA LEU A 20 22.27 -26.44 -1.40
C LEU A 20 22.77 -26.70 0.02
N THR A 21 22.11 -26.17 1.04
CA THR A 21 22.45 -26.41 2.45
C THR A 21 22.36 -27.90 2.79
N VAL A 22 21.27 -28.54 2.39
CA VAL A 22 21.07 -29.96 2.64
C VAL A 22 22.16 -30.82 1.93
N ILE A 23 22.37 -30.53 0.64
CA ILE A 23 23.37 -31.28 -0.17
C ILE A 23 24.78 -31.13 0.41
N LEU A 24 25.20 -29.88 0.72
CA LEU A 24 26.55 -29.63 1.24
C LEU A 24 26.73 -30.16 2.66
N THR A 25 25.67 -30.15 3.47
CA THR A 25 25.73 -30.79 4.80
C THR A 25 25.96 -32.30 4.70
N VAL A 26 25.23 -32.96 3.80
CA VAL A 26 25.43 -34.40 3.56
C VAL A 26 26.86 -34.71 3.03
N LEU A 27 27.33 -33.91 2.06
CA LEU A 27 28.68 -34.04 1.50
C LEU A 27 29.79 -33.80 2.54
N SER A 28 29.57 -32.89 3.50
CA SER A 28 30.55 -32.58 4.54
C SER A 28 30.85 -33.75 5.48
N PHE A 29 29.92 -34.70 5.60
CA PHE A 29 30.14 -35.94 6.36
C PHE A 29 30.98 -36.98 5.59
N THR A 30 31.08 -36.86 4.27
CA THR A 30 31.73 -37.87 3.41
C THR A 30 33.09 -37.43 2.87
N VAL A 31 33.40 -36.14 2.82
CA VAL A 31 34.62 -35.60 2.21
C VAL A 31 35.36 -34.70 3.19
N SER A 32 36.58 -35.08 3.57
CA SER A 32 37.48 -34.24 4.36
C SER A 32 37.98 -33.04 3.51
N GLY A 33 37.95 -31.84 4.05
CA GLY A 33 38.42 -30.61 3.37
C GLY A 33 37.34 -29.67 2.88
N THR A 34 36.08 -29.88 3.26
CA THR A 34 34.93 -29.07 2.83
C THR A 34 34.65 -27.79 3.66
N ALA A 35 35.56 -27.43 4.58
CA ALA A 35 35.39 -26.29 5.49
C ALA A 35 35.08 -24.96 4.75
N TRP A 36 35.73 -24.70 3.62
CA TRP A 36 35.48 -23.50 2.81
C TRP A 36 34.09 -23.47 2.18
N LEU A 37 33.51 -24.64 1.83
CA LEU A 37 32.13 -24.73 1.33
C LEU A 37 31.09 -24.37 2.39
N LEU A 38 31.37 -24.78 3.66
CA LEU A 38 30.50 -24.39 4.78
C LEU A 38 30.55 -22.88 5.03
N VAL A 39 31.70 -22.23 4.90
CA VAL A 39 31.85 -20.79 5.01
C VAL A 39 31.05 -20.09 3.87
N ALA A 40 31.20 -20.54 2.64
CA ALA A 40 30.46 -19.99 1.51
C ALA A 40 28.93 -20.13 1.70
N LEU A 41 28.48 -21.29 2.19
CA LEU A 41 27.08 -21.56 2.45
C LEU A 41 26.52 -20.69 3.57
N THR A 42 27.22 -20.54 4.69
CA THR A 42 26.78 -19.67 5.80
C THR A 42 26.69 -18.22 5.36
N THR A 43 27.62 -17.76 4.52
CA THR A 43 27.58 -16.42 3.94
C THR A 43 26.35 -16.25 3.05
N LEU A 44 26.05 -17.21 2.18
CA LEU A 44 24.87 -17.17 1.32
C LEU A 44 23.57 -17.14 2.14
N CYS A 45 23.47 -18.00 3.17
CA CYS A 45 22.33 -17.98 4.09
C CYS A 45 22.17 -16.63 4.79
N ALA A 46 23.26 -16.04 5.27
CA ALA A 46 23.25 -14.72 5.91
C ALA A 46 22.75 -13.63 4.97
N VAL A 47 23.18 -13.64 3.71
CA VAL A 47 22.72 -12.70 2.68
C VAL A 47 21.23 -12.85 2.42
N VAL A 48 20.72 -14.07 2.24
CA VAL A 48 19.28 -14.31 2.03
C VAL A 48 18.46 -13.85 3.23
N LEU A 49 18.89 -14.18 4.45
CA LEU A 49 18.22 -13.73 5.69
C LEU A 49 18.24 -12.22 5.83
N PHE A 50 19.33 -11.55 5.45
CA PHE A 50 19.44 -10.10 5.46
C PHE A 50 18.42 -9.46 4.52
N PHE A 51 18.26 -9.97 3.29
CA PHE A 51 17.24 -9.47 2.37
C PHE A 51 15.81 -9.68 2.89
N TRP A 52 15.53 -10.82 3.53
CA TRP A 52 14.26 -11.05 4.18
C TRP A 52 14.01 -10.05 5.32
N ALA A 53 15.01 -9.82 6.16
CA ALA A 53 14.92 -8.87 7.27
C ALA A 53 14.65 -7.44 6.78
N LEU A 54 15.35 -7.00 5.73
CA LEU A 54 15.11 -5.69 5.11
C LEU A 54 13.67 -5.56 4.60
N ARG A 55 13.16 -6.57 3.90
CA ARG A 55 11.80 -6.53 3.35
C ARG A 55 10.73 -6.55 4.44
N LEU A 56 10.95 -7.35 5.48
CA LEU A 56 10.06 -7.38 6.64
C LEU A 56 10.05 -6.02 7.36
N ARG A 57 11.22 -5.36 7.47
CA ARG A 57 11.33 -4.02 8.06
C ARG A 57 10.55 -2.99 7.26
N VAL A 58 10.70 -2.97 5.92
CA VAL A 58 9.95 -2.07 5.03
C VAL A 58 8.45 -2.30 5.15
N ARG A 59 8.01 -3.57 5.17
CA ARG A 59 6.59 -3.91 5.36
C ARG A 59 6.05 -3.42 6.71
N ARG A 60 6.79 -3.62 7.79
CA ARG A 60 6.40 -3.14 9.13
C ARG A 60 6.29 -1.62 9.16
N GLN A 61 7.26 -0.90 8.59
CA GLN A 61 7.20 0.56 8.48
C GLN A 61 5.98 1.03 7.69
N TRP A 62 5.66 0.37 6.58
CA TRP A 62 4.47 0.66 5.80
C TRP A 62 3.18 0.39 6.61
N GLN A 63 3.10 -0.72 7.33
CA GLN A 63 1.94 -1.05 8.17
C GLN A 63 1.74 -0.05 9.31
N THR A 64 2.81 0.37 9.98
CA THR A 64 2.72 1.39 11.05
C THR A 64 2.29 2.75 10.49
N ALA A 65 2.81 3.16 9.33
CA ALA A 65 2.39 4.38 8.66
C ALA A 65 0.91 4.32 8.24
N ALA A 66 0.48 3.20 7.64
CA ALA A 66 -0.92 2.99 7.27
C ALA A 66 -1.85 3.03 8.48
N ALA A 67 -1.48 2.36 9.58
CA ALA A 67 -2.25 2.37 10.83
C ALA A 67 -2.36 3.78 11.43
N ALA A 68 -1.29 4.58 11.36
CA ALA A 68 -1.32 5.97 11.82
C ALA A 68 -2.30 6.84 10.99
N GLN A 69 -2.33 6.63 9.67
CA GLN A 69 -3.27 7.33 8.79
C GLN A 69 -4.72 6.94 9.07
N TRP A 70 -5.00 5.65 9.29
CA TRP A 70 -6.33 5.19 9.67
C TRP A 70 -6.78 5.78 11.01
N LYS A 71 -5.91 5.81 12.03
CA LYS A 71 -6.20 6.48 13.31
C LYS A 71 -6.52 7.96 13.12
N ARG A 72 -5.84 8.64 12.20
CA ARG A 72 -6.13 10.04 11.86
C ARG A 72 -7.52 10.18 11.24
N ILE A 73 -7.92 9.31 10.31
CA ILE A 73 -9.27 9.29 9.75
C ILE A 73 -10.31 9.12 10.86
N GLU A 74 -10.12 8.13 11.74
CA GLU A 74 -11.03 7.87 12.87
C GLU A 74 -11.13 9.07 13.82
N SER A 75 -10.01 9.71 14.16
CA SER A 75 -10.02 10.90 15.03
C SER A 75 -10.74 12.08 14.39
N LEU A 76 -10.59 12.31 13.08
CA LEU A 76 -11.29 13.36 12.36
C LEU A 76 -12.79 13.09 12.24
N LYS A 77 -13.20 11.82 12.08
CA LYS A 77 -14.62 11.44 12.12
C LYS A 77 -15.22 11.65 13.51
N ALA A 78 -14.48 11.33 14.57
CA ALA A 78 -14.92 11.53 15.96
C ALA A 78 -15.00 13.02 16.36
N ALA A 79 -14.17 13.87 15.75
CA ALA A 79 -14.19 15.31 16.01
C ALA A 79 -15.47 16.03 15.54
N GLY A 80 -16.33 15.32 14.81
CA GLY A 80 -17.61 15.80 14.33
C GLY A 80 -17.51 16.56 13.01
N GLY A 81 -18.68 16.76 12.40
CA GLY A 81 -18.82 17.40 11.10
C GLY A 81 -19.36 16.45 10.03
N THR A 82 -19.83 17.03 8.94
CA THR A 82 -20.31 16.25 7.79
C THR A 82 -19.10 15.74 7.02
N THR A 83 -18.70 14.51 7.27
CA THR A 83 -17.59 13.85 6.56
C THR A 83 -18.07 12.55 5.91
N THR A 84 -17.44 12.19 4.82
CA THR A 84 -17.71 10.91 4.15
C THR A 84 -16.42 10.30 3.63
N GLU A 85 -16.42 8.98 3.54
CA GLU A 85 -15.33 8.21 2.98
C GLU A 85 -15.61 7.89 1.52
N ILE A 86 -14.61 8.10 0.69
CA ILE A 86 -14.60 7.69 -0.70
C ILE A 86 -13.37 6.82 -0.96
N THR A 87 -13.52 5.83 -1.82
CA THR A 87 -12.41 5.00 -2.28
C THR A 87 -12.05 5.40 -3.71
N VAL A 88 -10.78 5.70 -3.96
CA VAL A 88 -10.27 5.93 -5.31
C VAL A 88 -10.14 4.58 -6.02
N LEU A 89 -10.90 4.38 -7.09
CA LEU A 89 -10.85 3.15 -7.89
C LEU A 89 -9.78 3.22 -8.96
N THR A 90 -9.73 4.34 -9.72
CA THR A 90 -8.74 4.57 -10.76
C THR A 90 -8.24 6.00 -10.72
N VAL A 91 -7.05 6.22 -11.25
CA VAL A 91 -6.50 7.55 -11.57
C VAL A 91 -6.35 7.57 -13.09
N ASP A 92 -7.28 8.26 -13.75
CA ASP A 92 -7.44 8.14 -15.20
C ASP A 92 -6.50 9.09 -15.95
N ALA A 93 -6.41 10.36 -15.53
CA ALA A 93 -5.55 11.35 -16.17
C ALA A 93 -4.99 12.35 -15.15
N PRO A 94 -3.73 12.21 -14.75
CA PRO A 94 -3.07 13.22 -13.92
C PRO A 94 -2.78 14.48 -14.76
N GLN A 95 -2.99 15.66 -14.16
CA GLN A 95 -2.73 16.96 -14.72
C GLN A 95 -1.95 17.82 -13.72
N PRO A 96 -1.28 18.90 -14.12
CA PRO A 96 -0.51 19.74 -13.21
C PRO A 96 -1.31 20.33 -12.05
N THR A 97 -2.62 20.56 -12.25
CA THR A 97 -3.53 21.18 -11.27
C THR A 97 -4.41 20.18 -10.53
N GLY A 98 -4.38 18.90 -10.89
CA GLY A 98 -5.23 17.88 -10.29
C GLY A 98 -5.22 16.58 -11.06
N ALA A 99 -6.24 15.75 -10.86
CA ALA A 99 -6.38 14.49 -11.60
C ALA A 99 -7.84 14.14 -11.82
N TRP A 100 -8.13 13.52 -12.95
CA TRP A 100 -9.36 12.78 -13.17
C TRP A 100 -9.25 11.43 -12.49
N ILE A 101 -10.22 11.10 -11.67
CA ILE A 101 -10.27 9.86 -10.90
C ILE A 101 -11.67 9.27 -10.98
N THR A 102 -11.78 7.97 -10.79
CA THR A 102 -13.06 7.31 -10.52
C THR A 102 -13.13 6.98 -9.04
N ILE A 103 -14.20 7.41 -8.39
CA ILE A 103 -14.40 7.23 -6.96
C ILE A 103 -15.61 6.33 -6.68
N ARG A 104 -15.56 5.64 -5.54
CA ARG A 104 -16.72 4.98 -4.95
C ARG A 104 -17.04 5.63 -3.60
N TRP A 105 -18.28 6.05 -3.44
CA TRP A 105 -18.82 6.52 -2.17
C TRP A 105 -19.09 5.32 -1.26
N ASN A 106 -18.27 5.12 -0.23
CA ASN A 106 -18.33 3.90 0.59
C ASN A 106 -19.67 3.71 1.30
N ARG A 107 -20.33 4.82 1.68
CA ARG A 107 -21.64 4.78 2.36
C ARG A 107 -22.78 4.37 1.44
N PHE A 108 -22.70 4.74 0.16
CA PHE A 108 -23.82 4.59 -0.79
C PHE A 108 -23.54 3.52 -1.85
N ASP A 109 -22.32 2.97 -1.87
CA ASP A 109 -21.81 2.05 -2.90
C ASP A 109 -21.99 2.59 -4.33
N TYR A 110 -21.90 3.90 -4.48
CA TYR A 110 -22.11 4.61 -5.73
C TYR A 110 -20.77 4.97 -6.37
N ILE A 111 -20.62 4.67 -7.66
CA ILE A 111 -19.41 4.92 -8.43
C ILE A 111 -19.67 6.07 -9.39
N GLN A 112 -18.74 7.04 -9.43
CA GLN A 112 -18.83 8.16 -10.37
C GLN A 112 -17.45 8.72 -10.68
N PRO A 113 -17.28 9.41 -11.84
CA PRO A 113 -16.10 10.20 -12.13
C PRO A 113 -16.01 11.40 -11.21
N ALA A 114 -14.79 11.77 -10.85
CA ALA A 114 -14.51 12.94 -10.05
C ALA A 114 -13.25 13.65 -10.53
N TRP A 115 -13.21 14.95 -10.31
CA TRP A 115 -12.01 15.75 -10.44
C TRP A 115 -11.49 16.07 -9.05
N ILE A 116 -10.22 15.77 -8.76
CA ILE A 116 -9.56 16.15 -7.52
C ILE A 116 -8.48 17.18 -7.80
N GLU A 117 -8.55 18.32 -7.13
CA GLU A 117 -7.51 19.34 -7.14
C GLU A 117 -6.36 18.91 -6.24
N ALA A 118 -5.12 19.15 -6.70
CA ALA A 118 -3.90 18.87 -5.93
C ALA A 118 -3.88 17.44 -5.34
N LEU A 119 -3.93 16.43 -6.22
CA LEU A 119 -3.83 15.03 -5.81
C LEU A 119 -2.58 14.84 -4.95
N PRO A 120 -2.68 14.52 -3.65
CA PRO A 120 -1.51 14.21 -2.84
C PRO A 120 -0.72 13.05 -3.48
N GLU A 121 0.58 13.21 -3.67
CA GLU A 121 1.45 12.24 -4.36
C GLU A 121 1.28 10.76 -3.93
N PRO A 122 0.94 10.44 -2.67
CA PRO A 122 0.81 9.05 -2.26
C PRO A 122 -0.58 8.43 -2.50
N ILE A 123 -1.49 9.10 -3.21
CA ILE A 123 -2.81 8.54 -3.51
C ILE A 123 -2.77 7.67 -4.75
N TRP A 124 -3.13 6.40 -4.58
CA TRP A 124 -3.17 5.37 -5.60
C TRP A 124 -4.55 4.70 -5.62
N PRO A 125 -4.90 4.00 -6.70
CA PRO A 125 -6.07 3.13 -6.71
C PRO A 125 -6.11 2.23 -5.47
N GLY A 126 -7.27 2.20 -4.79
CA GLY A 126 -7.47 1.54 -3.51
C GLY A 126 -7.22 2.44 -2.28
N SER A 127 -6.80 3.70 -2.44
CA SER A 127 -6.73 4.63 -1.30
C SER A 127 -8.13 5.10 -0.89
N VAL A 128 -8.33 5.23 0.42
CA VAL A 128 -9.55 5.79 1.01
C VAL A 128 -9.26 7.23 1.40
N LEU A 129 -10.12 8.14 0.97
CA LEU A 129 -10.09 9.56 1.31
C LEU A 129 -11.24 9.87 2.27
N LEU A 130 -10.95 10.61 3.32
CA LEU A 130 -11.95 11.27 4.12
C LEU A 130 -12.15 12.68 3.57
N ILE A 131 -13.33 12.97 3.06
CA ILE A 131 -13.65 14.28 2.50
C ILE A 131 -14.80 14.94 3.27
N ARG A 132 -14.86 16.26 3.16
CA ARG A 132 -16.04 17.05 3.52
C ARG A 132 -16.86 17.23 2.25
N PRO A 133 -18.06 16.63 2.14
CA PRO A 133 -18.90 16.83 0.96
C PRO A 133 -19.24 18.31 0.77
N ASP A 134 -19.15 18.77 -0.46
CA ASP A 134 -19.58 20.13 -0.82
C ASP A 134 -21.11 20.16 -0.91
N PRO A 135 -21.80 20.93 -0.05
CA PRO A 135 -23.25 21.02 -0.06
C PRO A 135 -23.80 21.69 -1.34
N ALA A 136 -22.98 22.38 -2.10
CA ALA A 136 -23.38 22.93 -3.39
C ALA A 136 -23.54 21.83 -4.46
N GLN A 137 -22.76 20.74 -4.36
CA GLN A 137 -22.76 19.65 -5.33
C GLN A 137 -23.66 18.48 -4.89
N VAL A 138 -23.80 18.23 -3.59
CA VAL A 138 -24.61 17.12 -3.06
C VAL A 138 -25.69 17.66 -2.16
N ARG A 139 -26.95 17.61 -2.64
CA ARG A 139 -28.13 18.07 -1.90
C ARG A 139 -29.09 16.90 -1.69
N PRO A 140 -29.71 16.77 -0.50
CA PRO A 140 -30.75 15.79 -0.28
C PRO A 140 -31.90 15.96 -1.29
N GLY A 141 -32.27 14.87 -1.96
CA GLY A 141 -33.36 14.88 -2.96
C GLY A 141 -32.99 15.39 -4.35
N ALA A 142 -31.77 15.88 -4.57
CA ALA A 142 -31.28 16.25 -5.88
C ALA A 142 -30.53 15.07 -6.55
N PRO A 143 -30.54 14.99 -7.89
CA PRO A 143 -29.73 14.00 -8.60
C PRO A 143 -28.24 14.23 -8.34
N TRP A 144 -27.46 13.18 -8.31
CA TRP A 144 -26.00 13.25 -8.21
C TRP A 144 -25.44 13.97 -9.44
N PRO A 145 -24.39 14.81 -9.26
CA PRO A 145 -23.72 15.43 -10.40
C PRO A 145 -23.06 14.36 -11.26
N GLU A 146 -22.99 14.53 -12.55
CA GLU A 146 -22.28 13.61 -13.46
C GLU A 146 -20.81 13.49 -13.09
N THR A 147 -20.21 14.57 -12.62
CA THR A 147 -18.82 14.62 -12.15
C THR A 147 -18.75 15.36 -10.82
N TYR A 148 -18.14 14.73 -9.82
CA TYR A 148 -17.93 15.36 -8.53
C TYR A 148 -16.58 16.10 -8.49
N ARG A 149 -16.56 17.33 -7.98
CA ARG A 149 -15.34 18.13 -7.83
C ARG A 149 -14.87 18.15 -6.38
N ILE A 150 -13.64 17.68 -6.15
CA ILE A 150 -13.01 17.63 -4.83
C ILE A 150 -11.93 18.71 -4.81
N SER A 151 -12.15 19.82 -4.12
CA SER A 151 -11.11 20.81 -3.88
C SER A 151 -10.13 20.31 -2.82
N GLY A 152 -8.88 20.78 -2.88
CA GLY A 152 -7.83 20.36 -1.95
C GLY A 152 -8.19 20.62 -0.47
N GLU A 153 -8.93 21.67 -0.17
CA GLU A 153 -9.40 22.01 1.18
C GLU A 153 -10.46 21.05 1.73
N HIS A 154 -11.18 20.33 0.85
CA HIS A 154 -12.18 19.35 1.24
C HIS A 154 -11.59 17.99 1.55
N VAL A 155 -10.33 17.72 1.21
CA VAL A 155 -9.62 16.48 1.56
C VAL A 155 -9.05 16.63 2.96
N LEU A 156 -9.61 15.92 3.92
CA LEU A 156 -9.22 15.99 5.34
C LEU A 156 -8.09 15.03 5.69
N ALA A 157 -8.16 13.83 5.17
CA ALA A 157 -7.17 12.77 5.38
C ALA A 157 -7.29 11.70 4.30
N TRP A 158 -6.25 10.87 4.21
CA TRP A 158 -6.26 9.69 3.35
C TRP A 158 -5.57 8.52 4.05
N ALA A 159 -5.92 7.30 3.66
CA ALA A 159 -5.27 6.08 4.10
C ALA A 159 -5.25 5.07 2.95
N PRO A 160 -4.23 4.20 2.87
CA PRO A 160 -4.23 3.10 1.92
C PRO A 160 -5.30 2.07 2.32
N LEU A 161 -5.87 1.38 1.33
CA LEU A 161 -6.74 0.23 1.60
C LEU A 161 -5.92 -0.84 2.32
N ALA A 162 -6.47 -1.37 3.42
CA ALA A 162 -5.83 -2.36 4.28
C ALA A 162 -5.64 -3.72 3.58
#